data_3eea44284e0e49a38ace9e6e0b463c82
#
_entry.id   3eea44284e0e49a38ace9e6e0b463c82
#
_cell.length_a   1.000
_cell.length_b   1.000
_cell.length_c   1.000
_cell.angle_alpha   90.00
_cell.angle_beta   90.00
_cell.angle_gamma   90.00
#
_symmetry.space_group_name_H-M   'P 1'
#
loop_
_entity.id
_entity.type
_entity.pdbx_description
1 polymer ?
#
loop_
_entity_poly.entity_id
_entity_poly.type
_entity_poly.pdbx_seq_one_letter_code
_entity_poly.pdbx_strand_id
1 'polypeptide(L)'
;MTLLSEQVINKTKTDYNQRQGEVMFRLAKEELEKLGASITAKEIFQQPGLWQEAYQLYVSQLEAVESFLSGIKEKHDLIQVIFTGAGTSDFVGQRIANYLNQVNDLKHIRFSTVGSVELVGRPYDYLQADIPTILVSFARSGNSPESLAAVEIAKQLVDELYQVTITCAPEGKLAVAAEGDTDNLLLLQPAGSNDKGFAMTGSFSCMSLTALLVFSPASQEENAHWVETIIRLGQDVLDREDYVQDLVNLDFERVIYLGAGGFYGLAHEAQLKILELTAGKIATMYESPLGFRHGPKSFINNKTLVILFASNDAYTRQYDVDLLNEVHGDGIAERIVALSADKLAGTEAANFVLAEGGAGLPDVFLTFPYIIFAQTVSIMSAIKCKNLPDTPSPTGTVNRVVQGVIIHPLEK
;
A
#
# COMPACT_ATOMS: atom_id res chain seq x y z
N MET A 1 2.62 -23.78 17.14
CA MET A 1 3.68 -22.82 16.73
C MET A 1 4.34 -23.38 15.48
N THR A 2 3.72 -23.18 14.31
CA THR A 2 4.31 -23.58 13.02
C THR A 2 5.09 -22.37 12.53
N LEU A 3 6.36 -22.34 12.88
CA LEU A 3 7.34 -21.42 12.30
C LEU A 3 7.27 -21.59 10.78
N LEU A 4 7.25 -20.48 10.03
CA LEU A 4 7.63 -20.47 8.62
C LEU A 4 8.78 -21.44 8.44
N SER A 5 8.68 -22.39 7.51
CA SER A 5 9.67 -23.45 7.46
C SER A 5 11.07 -22.86 7.38
N GLU A 6 11.99 -23.28 8.23
CA GLU A 6 13.38 -22.77 8.27
C GLU A 6 14.06 -22.82 6.89
N GLN A 7 13.60 -23.70 6.00
CA GLN A 7 14.09 -23.81 4.61
C GLN A 7 13.66 -22.63 3.75
N VAL A 8 12.41 -22.12 3.87
CA VAL A 8 11.96 -20.93 3.15
C VAL A 8 12.67 -19.70 3.70
N ILE A 9 12.80 -19.61 5.03
CA ILE A 9 13.51 -18.52 5.72
C ILE A 9 14.97 -18.43 5.26
N ASN A 10 15.68 -19.55 5.26
CA ASN A 10 17.10 -19.57 4.91
C ASN A 10 17.33 -19.38 3.41
N LYS A 11 16.46 -19.93 2.55
CA LYS A 11 16.56 -19.74 1.10
C LYS A 11 16.28 -18.28 0.71
N THR A 12 15.23 -17.67 1.25
CA THR A 12 14.90 -16.27 0.96
C THR A 12 15.98 -15.32 1.48
N LYS A 13 16.56 -15.56 2.67
CA LYS A 13 17.70 -14.79 3.18
C LYS A 13 18.96 -14.98 2.33
N THR A 14 19.24 -16.17 1.86
CA THR A 14 20.44 -16.45 1.06
C THR A 14 20.32 -15.84 -0.33
N ASP A 15 19.19 -16.01 -1.01
CA ASP A 15 18.93 -15.43 -2.32
C ASP A 15 18.82 -13.90 -2.24
N TYR A 16 18.19 -13.36 -1.20
CA TYR A 16 18.11 -11.93 -0.92
C TYR A 16 19.49 -11.32 -0.66
N ASN A 17 20.32 -11.95 0.18
CA ASN A 17 21.66 -11.45 0.49
C ASN A 17 22.63 -11.58 -0.68
N GLN A 18 22.50 -12.59 -1.54
CA GLN A 18 23.36 -12.74 -2.72
C GLN A 18 23.01 -11.73 -3.83
N ARG A 19 21.74 -11.33 -3.98
CA ARG A 19 21.31 -10.32 -4.96
C ARG A 19 21.42 -8.88 -4.48
N GLN A 20 21.54 -8.64 -3.17
CA GLN A 20 21.60 -7.29 -2.57
C GLN A 20 22.78 -6.41 -3.01
N GLY A 21 23.69 -6.89 -3.83
CA GLY A 21 24.92 -6.15 -4.08
C GLY A 21 25.16 -5.69 -5.51
N GLU A 22 24.64 -6.36 -6.53
CA GLU A 22 25.28 -6.21 -7.85
C GLU A 22 24.37 -5.76 -8.99
N VAL A 23 23.11 -6.22 -9.09
CA VAL A 23 22.21 -5.88 -10.22
C VAL A 23 20.76 -5.78 -9.75
N MET A 24 20.09 -4.65 -9.99
CA MET A 24 18.63 -4.44 -9.82
C MET A 24 18.12 -3.76 -11.08
N PHE A 25 16.96 -4.15 -11.57
CA PHE A 25 16.42 -3.63 -12.83
C PHE A 25 17.41 -3.76 -14.00
N ARG A 26 18.18 -4.86 -14.04
CA ARG A 26 19.27 -5.12 -15.02
C ARG A 26 20.38 -4.06 -15.03
N LEU A 27 20.41 -3.17 -14.06
CA LEU A 27 21.41 -2.14 -13.92
C LEU A 27 22.35 -2.45 -12.75
N ALA A 28 23.63 -2.28 -12.96
CA ALA A 28 24.60 -2.37 -11.88
C ALA A 28 24.38 -1.23 -10.87
N LYS A 29 24.80 -1.44 -9.64
CA LYS A 29 24.64 -0.44 -8.56
C LYS A 29 25.20 0.92 -8.96
N GLU A 30 26.37 0.96 -9.58
CA GLU A 30 27.02 2.20 -10.04
C GLU A 30 26.22 2.92 -11.15
N GLU A 31 25.46 2.19 -11.93
CA GLU A 31 24.56 2.76 -12.96
C GLU A 31 23.32 3.34 -12.29
N LEU A 32 22.73 2.62 -11.34
CA LEU A 32 21.60 3.11 -10.55
C LEU A 32 21.97 4.37 -9.75
N GLU A 33 23.18 4.44 -9.17
CA GLU A 33 23.68 5.65 -8.49
C GLU A 33 23.78 6.84 -9.44
N LYS A 34 24.31 6.64 -10.67
CA LYS A 34 24.36 7.70 -11.70
C LYS A 34 22.99 8.17 -12.14
N LEU A 35 21.98 7.29 -12.10
CA LEU A 35 20.59 7.59 -12.45
C LEU A 35 19.80 8.13 -11.27
N GLY A 36 20.39 8.26 -10.06
CA GLY A 36 19.70 8.66 -8.84
C GLY A 36 18.53 7.76 -8.50
N ALA A 37 18.72 6.46 -8.64
CA ALA A 37 17.70 5.42 -8.51
C ALA A 37 18.07 4.33 -7.49
N SER A 38 19.28 4.37 -6.93
CA SER A 38 19.83 3.27 -6.14
C SER A 38 19.10 3.05 -4.81
N ILE A 39 18.61 4.11 -4.19
CA ILE A 39 17.87 4.03 -2.93
C ILE A 39 16.49 3.43 -3.19
N THR A 40 15.72 4.04 -4.10
CA THR A 40 14.37 3.59 -4.46
C THR A 40 14.36 2.16 -5.00
N ALA A 41 15.34 1.79 -5.84
CA ALA A 41 15.48 0.43 -6.34
C ALA A 41 15.65 -0.57 -5.19
N LYS A 42 16.59 -0.31 -4.28
CA LYS A 42 16.81 -1.16 -3.10
C LYS A 42 15.55 -1.29 -2.24
N GLU A 43 14.84 -0.19 -2.02
CA GLU A 43 13.63 -0.14 -1.19
C GLU A 43 12.47 -0.93 -1.81
N ILE A 44 12.39 -1.02 -3.15
CA ILE A 44 11.43 -1.89 -3.83
C ILE A 44 11.84 -3.36 -3.68
N PHE A 45 13.11 -3.70 -3.93
CA PHE A 45 13.60 -5.08 -3.91
C PHE A 45 13.56 -5.73 -2.53
N GLN A 46 13.72 -4.98 -1.45
CA GLN A 46 13.76 -5.53 -0.09
C GLN A 46 12.38 -5.90 0.48
N GLN A 47 11.27 -5.49 -0.15
CA GLN A 47 9.93 -5.61 0.43
C GLN A 47 9.53 -7.04 0.83
N PRO A 48 9.78 -8.11 0.04
CA PRO A 48 9.44 -9.46 0.49
C PRO A 48 10.13 -9.85 1.81
N GLY A 49 11.39 -9.45 1.99
CA GLY A 49 12.10 -9.65 3.26
C GLY A 49 11.53 -8.82 4.40
N LEU A 50 11.14 -7.58 4.14
CA LEU A 50 10.51 -6.72 5.13
C LEU A 50 9.13 -7.23 5.58
N TRP A 51 8.35 -7.86 4.68
CA TRP A 51 7.06 -8.47 5.07
C TRP A 51 7.26 -9.63 6.04
N GLN A 52 8.31 -10.41 5.85
CA GLN A 52 8.69 -11.45 6.82
C GLN A 52 9.06 -10.86 8.17
N GLU A 53 9.87 -9.80 8.19
CA GLU A 53 10.25 -9.12 9.44
C GLU A 53 9.03 -8.48 10.11
N ALA A 54 8.13 -7.83 9.36
CA ALA A 54 6.90 -7.24 9.88
C ALA A 54 5.99 -8.30 10.52
N TYR A 55 5.85 -9.48 9.89
CA TYR A 55 5.11 -10.60 10.45
C TYR A 55 5.74 -11.11 11.76
N GLN A 56 7.07 -11.24 11.82
CA GLN A 56 7.77 -11.65 13.04
C GLN A 56 7.59 -10.64 14.16
N LEU A 57 7.63 -9.35 13.87
CA LEU A 57 7.34 -8.28 14.84
C LEU A 57 5.91 -8.37 15.35
N TYR A 58 4.92 -8.55 14.46
CA TYR A 58 3.53 -8.76 14.86
C TYR A 58 3.37 -9.97 15.78
N VAL A 59 3.93 -11.13 15.43
CA VAL A 59 3.87 -12.34 16.25
C VAL A 59 4.50 -12.13 17.63
N SER A 60 5.61 -11.39 17.71
CA SER A 60 6.26 -11.07 18.99
C SER A 60 5.42 -10.17 19.91
N GLN A 61 4.46 -9.44 19.36
CA GLN A 61 3.57 -8.53 20.09
C GLN A 61 2.12 -9.05 20.17
N LEU A 62 1.87 -10.27 19.75
CA LEU A 62 0.52 -10.82 19.61
C LEU A 62 -0.30 -10.72 20.91
N GLU A 63 0.29 -11.08 22.05
CA GLU A 63 -0.38 -10.99 23.37
C GLU A 63 -0.79 -9.54 23.69
N ALA A 64 0.06 -8.57 23.40
CA ALA A 64 -0.25 -7.15 23.63
C ALA A 64 -1.38 -6.66 22.71
N VAL A 65 -1.36 -7.07 21.43
CA VAL A 65 -2.42 -6.75 20.46
C VAL A 65 -3.76 -7.35 20.89
N GLU A 66 -3.78 -8.63 21.23
CA GLU A 66 -5.00 -9.32 21.66
C GLU A 66 -5.56 -8.73 22.96
N SER A 67 -4.70 -8.46 23.95
CA SER A 67 -5.10 -7.84 25.22
C SER A 67 -5.69 -6.43 25.01
N PHE A 68 -5.05 -5.62 24.17
CA PHE A 68 -5.54 -4.26 23.87
C PHE A 68 -6.91 -4.28 23.20
N LEU A 69 -7.07 -5.08 22.14
CA LEU A 69 -8.34 -5.14 21.39
C LEU A 69 -9.46 -5.80 22.18
N SER A 70 -9.18 -6.87 22.95
CA SER A 70 -10.19 -7.53 23.79
C SER A 70 -10.66 -6.61 24.92
N GLY A 71 -9.74 -5.88 25.57
CA GLY A 71 -10.08 -4.92 26.62
C GLY A 71 -10.99 -3.77 26.15
N ILE A 72 -10.88 -3.36 24.86
CA ILE A 72 -11.80 -2.39 24.27
C ILE A 72 -13.15 -3.03 23.94
N LYS A 73 -13.14 -4.22 23.33
CA LYS A 73 -14.36 -4.97 22.96
C LYS A 73 -15.21 -5.35 24.18
N GLU A 74 -14.60 -5.59 25.32
CA GLU A 74 -15.34 -5.88 26.58
C GLU A 74 -16.08 -4.65 27.14
N LYS A 75 -15.63 -3.45 26.81
CA LYS A 75 -16.21 -2.18 27.30
C LYS A 75 -17.31 -1.65 26.40
N HIS A 76 -17.29 -1.96 25.10
CA HIS A 76 -18.13 -1.31 24.10
C HIS A 76 -18.80 -2.30 23.17
N ASP A 77 -20.11 -2.14 22.96
CA ASP A 77 -20.91 -2.98 22.04
C ASP A 77 -20.56 -2.71 20.58
N LEU A 78 -20.25 -1.45 20.24
CA LEU A 78 -19.86 -1.02 18.90
C LEU A 78 -18.61 -0.13 18.98
N ILE A 79 -17.64 -0.42 18.14
CA ILE A 79 -16.39 0.33 18.02
C ILE A 79 -16.22 0.78 16.57
N GLN A 80 -15.91 2.04 16.37
CA GLN A 80 -15.47 2.58 15.10
C GLN A 80 -13.93 2.52 15.03
N VAL A 81 -13.40 1.96 13.95
CA VAL A 81 -11.96 2.01 13.62
C VAL A 81 -11.76 2.96 12.46
N ILE A 82 -11.00 4.02 12.67
CA ILE A 82 -10.65 4.99 11.63
C ILE A 82 -9.18 4.83 11.28
N PHE A 83 -8.91 4.38 10.06
CA PHE A 83 -7.58 4.38 9.48
C PHE A 83 -7.24 5.78 8.98
N THR A 84 -6.10 6.34 9.40
CA THR A 84 -5.71 7.69 9.05
C THR A 84 -4.22 7.80 8.71
N GLY A 85 -3.91 8.73 7.83
CA GLY A 85 -2.56 9.04 7.38
C GLY A 85 -2.58 10.14 6.32
N ALA A 86 -1.43 10.58 5.84
CA ALA A 86 -1.32 11.56 4.78
C ALA A 86 -0.69 10.96 3.52
N GLY A 87 -1.24 11.23 2.33
CA GLY A 87 -0.78 10.70 1.05
C GLY A 87 -0.78 9.17 1.03
N THR A 88 0.36 8.56 0.68
CA THR A 88 0.53 7.10 0.68
C THR A 88 0.11 6.43 2.01
N SER A 89 0.28 7.10 3.14
CA SER A 89 -0.17 6.56 4.43
C SER A 89 -1.70 6.48 4.54
N ASP A 90 -2.47 7.39 3.92
CA ASP A 90 -3.94 7.27 3.83
C ASP A 90 -4.34 6.07 2.96
N PHE A 91 -3.63 5.82 1.86
CA PHE A 91 -3.95 4.73 0.94
C PHE A 91 -3.76 3.34 1.55
N VAL A 92 -3.03 3.22 2.67
CA VAL A 92 -3.02 2.00 3.50
C VAL A 92 -4.45 1.65 3.93
N GLY A 93 -5.16 2.59 4.53
CA GLY A 93 -6.55 2.42 4.98
C GLY A 93 -7.50 2.13 3.82
N GLN A 94 -7.41 2.90 2.72
CA GLN A 94 -8.26 2.74 1.53
C GLN A 94 -8.19 1.32 0.95
N ARG A 95 -7.03 0.67 1.06
CA ARG A 95 -6.80 -0.68 0.56
C ARG A 95 -7.43 -1.76 1.44
N ILE A 96 -7.44 -1.58 2.77
CA ILE A 96 -7.76 -2.65 3.72
C ILE A 96 -9.15 -2.53 4.34
N ALA A 97 -9.72 -1.33 4.48
CA ALA A 97 -10.96 -1.11 5.22
C ALA A 97 -12.14 -1.93 4.71
N ASN A 98 -12.32 -2.00 3.39
CA ASN A 98 -13.43 -2.77 2.79
C ASN A 98 -13.31 -4.27 3.06
N TYR A 99 -12.11 -4.83 2.97
CA TYR A 99 -11.87 -6.23 3.31
C TYR A 99 -12.17 -6.51 4.79
N LEU A 100 -11.69 -5.65 5.69
CA LEU A 100 -11.94 -5.81 7.13
C LEU A 100 -13.42 -5.69 7.47
N ASN A 101 -14.17 -4.83 6.79
CA ASN A 101 -15.63 -4.78 6.93
C ASN A 101 -16.32 -6.05 6.38
N GLN A 102 -15.76 -6.69 5.36
CA GLN A 102 -16.32 -7.92 4.81
C GLN A 102 -16.16 -9.12 5.75
N VAL A 103 -15.02 -9.20 6.47
CA VAL A 103 -14.65 -10.37 7.28
C VAL A 103 -14.97 -10.23 8.76
N ASN A 104 -15.34 -9.06 9.26
CA ASN A 104 -15.70 -8.80 10.64
C ASN A 104 -17.21 -8.64 10.84
N ASP A 105 -17.69 -8.78 12.08
CA ASP A 105 -19.10 -8.52 12.43
C ASP A 105 -19.32 -7.00 12.60
N LEU A 106 -19.95 -6.39 11.60
CA LEU A 106 -20.22 -4.95 11.57
C LEU A 106 -21.22 -4.46 12.63
N LYS A 107 -21.80 -5.35 13.42
CA LYS A 107 -22.59 -4.96 14.59
C LYS A 107 -21.71 -4.49 15.75
N HIS A 108 -20.46 -5.01 15.80
CA HIS A 108 -19.53 -4.76 16.89
C HIS A 108 -18.33 -3.90 16.50
N ILE A 109 -17.88 -3.98 15.24
CA ILE A 109 -16.72 -3.22 14.78
C ILE A 109 -16.91 -2.77 13.33
N ARG A 110 -16.61 -1.50 13.03
CA ARG A 110 -16.71 -0.92 11.69
C ARG A 110 -15.42 -0.22 11.33
N PHE A 111 -14.98 -0.41 10.10
CA PHE A 111 -13.74 0.17 9.59
C PHE A 111 -14.04 1.24 8.55
N SER A 112 -13.38 2.38 8.69
CA SER A 112 -13.40 3.46 7.73
C SER A 112 -11.98 3.99 7.49
N THR A 113 -11.79 4.73 6.42
CA THR A 113 -10.53 5.41 6.13
C THR A 113 -10.79 6.88 5.91
N VAL A 114 -10.01 7.71 6.57
CA VAL A 114 -10.09 9.17 6.48
C VAL A 114 -8.69 9.74 6.52
N GLY A 115 -8.24 10.35 5.43
CA GLY A 115 -6.93 10.99 5.40
C GLY A 115 -6.76 11.98 6.54
N SER A 116 -5.58 12.05 7.14
CA SER A 116 -5.32 13.00 8.23
C SER A 116 -5.53 14.46 7.79
N VAL A 117 -5.36 14.75 6.51
CA VAL A 117 -5.66 16.05 5.91
C VAL A 117 -7.16 16.38 5.96
N GLU A 118 -8.03 15.39 5.75
CA GLU A 118 -9.47 15.54 5.85
C GLU A 118 -9.93 15.61 7.30
N LEU A 119 -9.36 14.78 8.19
CA LEU A 119 -9.64 14.85 9.63
C LEU A 119 -9.32 16.23 10.21
N VAL A 120 -8.21 16.82 9.83
CA VAL A 120 -7.82 18.17 10.26
C VAL A 120 -8.71 19.24 9.65
N GLY A 121 -9.03 19.12 8.36
CA GLY A 121 -9.81 20.12 7.65
C GLY A 121 -11.31 20.13 8.01
N ARG A 122 -11.87 18.96 8.32
CA ARG A 122 -13.32 18.75 8.53
C ARG A 122 -13.61 17.70 9.61
N PRO A 123 -13.13 17.90 10.86
CA PRO A 123 -13.17 16.86 11.89
C PRO A 123 -14.59 16.41 12.25
N TYR A 124 -15.56 17.33 12.26
CA TYR A 124 -16.95 17.03 12.63
C TYR A 124 -17.70 16.17 11.59
N ASP A 125 -17.16 16.01 10.38
CA ASP A 125 -17.75 15.11 9.38
C ASP A 125 -17.43 13.62 9.71
N TYR A 126 -16.41 13.37 10.53
CA TYR A 126 -15.86 12.03 10.75
C TYR A 126 -15.81 11.57 12.21
N LEU A 127 -15.67 12.52 13.15
CA LEU A 127 -15.52 12.24 14.57
C LEU A 127 -16.82 12.57 15.33
N GLN A 128 -17.28 11.64 16.15
CA GLN A 128 -18.48 11.77 16.97
C GLN A 128 -18.10 11.48 18.42
N ALA A 129 -18.53 12.36 19.35
CA ALA A 129 -18.11 12.31 20.74
C ALA A 129 -18.50 11.00 21.43
N ASP A 130 -19.71 10.51 21.15
CA ASP A 130 -20.36 9.39 21.82
C ASP A 130 -20.08 8.02 21.17
N ILE A 131 -19.25 7.96 20.09
CA ILE A 131 -18.88 6.71 19.46
C ILE A 131 -17.45 6.31 19.85
N PRO A 132 -17.27 5.21 20.63
CA PRO A 132 -15.95 4.68 20.94
C PRO A 132 -15.13 4.45 19.68
N THR A 133 -13.97 5.08 19.60
CA THR A 133 -13.17 5.11 18.38
C THR A 133 -11.75 4.60 18.61
N ILE A 134 -11.30 3.70 17.76
CA ILE A 134 -9.87 3.35 17.61
C ILE A 134 -9.33 4.15 16.42
N LEU A 135 -8.50 5.15 16.67
CA LEU A 135 -7.80 5.89 15.64
C LEU A 135 -6.48 5.17 15.30
N VAL A 136 -6.36 4.64 14.09
CA VAL A 136 -5.18 3.94 13.62
C VAL A 136 -4.35 4.88 12.75
N SER A 137 -3.23 5.35 13.29
CA SER A 137 -2.34 6.30 12.61
C SER A 137 -1.24 5.58 11.85
N PHE A 138 -1.20 5.75 10.53
CA PHE A 138 -0.11 5.27 9.67
C PHE A 138 0.89 6.39 9.42
N ALA A 139 2.18 6.13 9.68
CA ALA A 139 3.18 7.15 9.46
C ALA A 139 4.57 6.56 9.16
N ARG A 140 5.20 7.01 8.05
CA ARG A 140 6.60 6.68 7.79
C ARG A 140 7.52 7.38 8.80
N SER A 141 7.39 8.68 8.96
CA SER A 141 8.25 9.48 9.85
C SER A 141 7.62 9.79 11.21
N GLY A 142 6.30 9.74 11.32
CA GLY A 142 5.58 10.14 12.53
C GLY A 142 5.66 11.63 12.89
N ASN A 143 6.08 12.50 11.96
CA ASN A 143 6.33 13.91 12.19
C ASN A 143 5.49 14.87 11.34
N SER A 144 4.63 14.35 10.44
CA SER A 144 3.78 15.21 9.60
C SER A 144 2.82 16.04 10.47
N PRO A 145 2.74 17.35 10.26
CA PRO A 145 1.89 18.22 11.07
C PRO A 145 0.43 17.78 11.11
N GLU A 146 -0.09 17.32 9.98
CA GLU A 146 -1.47 16.85 9.85
C GLU A 146 -1.73 15.56 10.64
N SER A 147 -0.76 14.64 10.67
CA SER A 147 -0.91 13.40 11.44
C SER A 147 -0.94 13.67 12.95
N LEU A 148 -0.12 14.60 13.42
CA LEU A 148 -0.11 15.03 14.82
C LEU A 148 -1.40 15.78 15.18
N ALA A 149 -1.84 16.69 14.32
CA ALA A 149 -3.04 17.47 14.53
C ALA A 149 -4.31 16.58 14.52
N ALA A 150 -4.37 15.56 13.65
CA ALA A 150 -5.48 14.61 13.59
C ALA A 150 -5.66 13.87 14.93
N VAL A 151 -4.55 13.44 15.56
CA VAL A 151 -4.57 12.81 16.88
C VAL A 151 -5.06 13.80 17.95
N GLU A 152 -4.53 15.02 17.98
CA GLU A 152 -4.92 16.03 18.97
C GLU A 152 -6.39 16.47 18.82
N ILE A 153 -6.89 16.55 17.59
CA ILE A 153 -8.30 16.84 17.31
C ILE A 153 -9.20 15.68 17.77
N ALA A 154 -8.80 14.45 17.49
CA ALA A 154 -9.54 13.28 17.94
C ALA A 154 -9.64 13.22 19.48
N LYS A 155 -8.55 13.50 20.20
CA LYS A 155 -8.52 13.61 21.66
C LYS A 155 -9.46 14.70 22.21
N GLN A 156 -9.74 15.75 21.43
CA GLN A 156 -10.66 16.82 21.84
C GLN A 156 -12.12 16.48 21.58
N LEU A 157 -12.41 15.67 20.56
CA LEU A 157 -13.78 15.47 20.05
C LEU A 157 -14.40 14.13 20.43
N VAL A 158 -13.61 13.10 20.74
CA VAL A 158 -14.09 11.75 21.05
C VAL A 158 -13.90 11.46 22.53
N ASP A 159 -14.97 11.08 23.21
CA ASP A 159 -14.96 10.83 24.65
C ASP A 159 -14.20 9.55 25.02
N GLU A 160 -14.38 8.48 24.23
CA GLU A 160 -13.72 7.17 24.38
C GLU A 160 -12.79 6.90 23.19
N LEU A 161 -11.61 7.54 23.21
CA LEU A 161 -10.60 7.41 22.16
C LEU A 161 -9.51 6.44 22.55
N TYR A 162 -9.30 5.44 21.70
CA TYR A 162 -8.16 4.53 21.71
C TYR A 162 -7.32 4.76 20.46
N GLN A 163 -6.02 4.44 20.53
CA GLN A 163 -5.11 4.67 19.42
C GLN A 163 -4.33 3.40 19.08
N VAL A 164 -4.04 3.21 17.81
CA VAL A 164 -3.03 2.26 17.33
C VAL A 164 -2.07 3.03 16.46
N THR A 165 -0.84 3.18 16.90
CA THR A 165 0.21 3.90 16.16
C THR A 165 1.08 2.90 15.41
N ILE A 166 0.96 2.85 14.08
CA ILE A 166 1.75 1.99 13.18
C ILE A 166 2.75 2.88 12.43
N THR A 167 4.03 2.82 12.81
CA THR A 167 5.04 3.74 12.27
C THR A 167 6.40 3.09 12.04
N CYS A 168 7.16 3.63 11.07
CA CYS A 168 8.51 3.15 10.74
C CYS A 168 9.63 3.89 11.52
N ALA A 169 9.30 4.96 12.24
CA ALA A 169 10.28 5.80 12.93
C ALA A 169 10.05 5.77 14.45
N PRO A 170 10.87 5.04 15.22
CA PRO A 170 10.74 4.99 16.68
C PRO A 170 10.96 6.37 17.34
N GLU A 171 11.79 7.23 16.72
CA GLU A 171 12.06 8.59 17.17
C GLU A 171 11.00 9.61 16.70
N GLY A 172 10.02 9.19 15.91
CA GLY A 172 8.93 10.03 15.44
C GLY A 172 8.00 10.49 16.57
N LYS A 173 7.48 11.70 16.47
CA LYS A 173 6.62 12.28 17.53
C LYS A 173 5.41 11.43 17.87
N LEU A 174 4.80 10.75 16.87
CA LEU A 174 3.69 9.81 17.11
C LEU A 174 4.14 8.60 17.95
N ALA A 175 5.32 8.04 17.68
CA ALA A 175 5.84 6.91 18.46
C ALA A 175 6.19 7.34 19.87
N VAL A 176 6.90 8.46 20.03
CA VAL A 176 7.26 9.01 21.34
C VAL A 176 6.02 9.35 22.18
N ALA A 177 4.98 9.88 21.56
CA ALA A 177 3.71 10.18 22.25
C ALA A 177 2.93 8.92 22.68
N ALA A 178 3.19 7.78 22.07
CA ALA A 178 2.58 6.50 22.43
C ALA A 178 3.32 5.78 23.58
N GLU A 179 4.55 6.18 23.90
CA GLU A 179 5.33 5.57 24.98
C GLU A 179 4.65 5.78 26.33
N GLY A 180 4.28 4.68 26.99
CA GLY A 180 3.64 4.70 28.31
C GLY A 180 2.16 5.10 28.31
N ASP A 181 1.56 5.34 27.16
CA ASP A 181 0.12 5.57 27.00
C ASP A 181 -0.61 4.22 26.87
N THR A 182 -1.40 3.84 27.87
CA THR A 182 -2.15 2.56 27.91
C THR A 182 -3.29 2.52 26.89
N ASP A 183 -3.76 3.66 26.41
CA ASP A 183 -4.81 3.76 25.41
C ASP A 183 -4.24 3.90 23.99
N ASN A 184 -2.91 3.72 23.82
CA ASN A 184 -2.21 3.77 22.54
C ASN A 184 -1.28 2.56 22.33
N LEU A 185 -1.67 1.64 21.47
CA LEU A 185 -0.83 0.51 21.09
C LEU A 185 0.18 0.93 20.01
N LEU A 186 1.47 0.94 20.37
CA LEU A 186 2.56 1.25 19.45
C LEU A 186 3.05 -0.02 18.72
N LEU A 187 3.01 -0.01 17.39
CA LEU A 187 3.48 -1.07 16.52
C LEU A 187 4.56 -0.54 15.58
N LEU A 188 5.82 -0.67 16.00
CA LEU A 188 6.96 -0.29 15.18
C LEU A 188 7.16 -1.27 14.02
N GLN A 189 7.47 -0.72 12.85
CA GLN A 189 7.74 -1.49 11.65
C GLN A 189 9.22 -1.87 11.54
N PRO A 190 9.59 -2.86 10.69
CA PRO A 190 11.00 -3.20 10.47
C PRO A 190 11.84 -1.95 10.16
N ALA A 191 13.04 -1.85 10.71
CA ALA A 191 13.90 -0.69 10.54
C ALA A 191 14.19 -0.37 9.06
N GLY A 192 14.27 -1.41 8.21
CA GLY A 192 14.45 -1.27 6.76
C GLY A 192 13.25 -0.67 6.03
N SER A 193 12.05 -0.64 6.64
CA SER A 193 10.84 -0.07 6.05
C SER A 193 10.75 1.46 6.16
N ASN A 194 11.63 2.11 6.92
CA ASN A 194 11.67 3.57 6.96
C ASN A 194 12.36 4.11 5.70
N ASP A 195 11.63 4.09 4.59
CA ASP A 195 12.12 4.47 3.27
C ASP A 195 12.88 5.81 3.31
N LYS A 196 14.12 5.80 2.85
CA LYS A 196 14.99 6.98 2.77
C LYS A 196 14.77 7.76 1.49
N GLY A 197 14.38 7.05 0.42
CA GLY A 197 13.99 7.64 -0.84
C GLY A 197 12.76 8.56 -0.68
N PHE A 198 12.46 9.28 -1.73
CA PHE A 198 11.29 10.16 -1.75
C PHE A 198 9.99 9.36 -1.63
N ALA A 199 9.82 8.36 -2.49
CA ALA A 199 8.62 7.53 -2.54
C ALA A 199 8.53 6.60 -1.31
N MET A 200 7.34 6.41 -0.81
CA MET A 200 7.03 5.36 0.15
C MET A 200 6.88 4.03 -0.60
N THR A 201 7.61 3.00 -0.16
CA THR A 201 7.59 1.65 -0.74
C THR A 201 7.42 0.60 0.34
N GLY A 202 8.48 0.23 1.02
CA GLY A 202 8.47 -0.71 2.13
C GLY A 202 7.62 -0.23 3.31
N SER A 203 7.62 1.08 3.61
CA SER A 203 6.77 1.65 4.67
C SER A 203 5.28 1.42 4.38
N PHE A 204 4.83 1.65 3.14
CA PHE A 204 3.44 1.43 2.74
C PHE A 204 3.03 -0.03 2.93
N SER A 205 3.81 -0.95 2.37
CA SER A 205 3.44 -2.37 2.39
C SER A 205 3.56 -2.99 3.78
N CYS A 206 4.57 -2.65 4.58
CA CYS A 206 4.70 -3.15 5.95
C CYS A 206 3.58 -2.65 6.88
N MET A 207 3.28 -1.34 6.86
CA MET A 207 2.16 -0.81 7.66
C MET A 207 0.83 -1.44 7.28
N SER A 208 0.62 -1.69 5.99
CA SER A 208 -0.56 -2.39 5.49
C SER A 208 -0.66 -3.83 6.00
N LEU A 209 0.46 -4.57 5.97
CA LEU A 209 0.48 -5.95 6.47
C LEU A 209 0.19 -5.99 7.96
N THR A 210 0.85 -5.15 8.75
CA THR A 210 0.62 -5.10 10.20
C THR A 210 -0.83 -4.78 10.53
N ALA A 211 -1.45 -3.79 9.88
CA ALA A 211 -2.85 -3.46 10.12
C ALA A 211 -3.81 -4.61 9.73
N LEU A 212 -3.55 -5.31 8.62
CA LEU A 212 -4.33 -6.50 8.26
C LEU A 212 -4.23 -7.58 9.32
N LEU A 213 -3.02 -7.89 9.81
CA LEU A 213 -2.80 -8.91 10.82
C LEU A 213 -3.44 -8.56 12.17
N VAL A 214 -3.45 -7.28 12.55
CA VAL A 214 -4.06 -6.78 13.80
C VAL A 214 -5.58 -6.91 13.79
N PHE A 215 -6.23 -6.58 12.67
CA PHE A 215 -7.68 -6.44 12.62
C PHE A 215 -8.39 -7.58 11.88
N SER A 216 -7.67 -8.48 11.21
CA SER A 216 -8.26 -9.65 10.56
C SER A 216 -8.67 -10.71 11.60
N PRO A 217 -9.86 -11.32 11.48
CA PRO A 217 -10.28 -12.42 12.33
C PRO A 217 -9.66 -13.77 11.91
N ALA A 218 -8.80 -13.79 10.91
CA ALA A 218 -8.15 -14.99 10.42
C ALA A 218 -7.27 -15.64 11.50
N SER A 219 -7.17 -16.96 11.45
CA SER A 219 -6.30 -17.71 12.35
C SER A 219 -4.81 -17.39 12.11
N GLN A 220 -3.97 -17.65 13.12
CA GLN A 220 -2.52 -17.47 12.96
C GLN A 220 -1.94 -18.39 11.87
N GLU A 221 -2.55 -19.54 11.63
CA GLU A 221 -2.14 -20.47 10.55
C GLU A 221 -2.47 -19.88 9.17
N GLU A 222 -3.66 -19.32 8.97
CA GLU A 222 -4.04 -18.63 7.74
C GLU A 222 -3.15 -17.41 7.49
N ASN A 223 -2.95 -16.57 8.51
CA ASN A 223 -2.07 -15.41 8.42
C ASN A 223 -0.64 -15.81 8.01
N ALA A 224 -0.08 -16.86 8.64
CA ALA A 224 1.25 -17.37 8.29
C ALA A 224 1.32 -17.82 6.82
N HIS A 225 0.31 -18.59 6.37
CA HIS A 225 0.22 -19.08 5.00
C HIS A 225 0.10 -17.94 3.97
N TRP A 226 -0.73 -16.95 4.25
CA TRP A 226 -0.89 -15.79 3.34
C TRP A 226 0.38 -14.96 3.27
N VAL A 227 1.04 -14.73 4.42
CA VAL A 227 2.31 -13.99 4.46
C VAL A 227 3.41 -14.73 3.69
N GLU A 228 3.56 -16.03 3.88
CA GLU A 228 4.51 -16.85 3.12
C GLU A 228 4.23 -16.76 1.61
N THR A 229 2.95 -16.82 1.25
CA THR A 229 2.53 -16.76 -0.15
C THR A 229 2.85 -15.40 -0.77
N ILE A 230 2.53 -14.27 -0.12
CA ILE A 230 2.84 -12.94 -0.68
C ILE A 230 4.34 -12.69 -0.79
N ILE A 231 5.16 -13.18 0.15
CA ILE A 231 6.62 -13.10 0.07
C ILE A 231 7.12 -13.76 -1.22
N ARG A 232 6.67 -14.98 -1.47
CA ARG A 232 7.05 -15.74 -2.66
C ARG A 232 6.55 -15.08 -3.96
N LEU A 233 5.31 -14.59 -3.98
CA LEU A 233 4.74 -13.91 -5.13
C LEU A 233 5.40 -12.54 -5.38
N GLY A 234 5.76 -11.83 -4.32
CA GLY A 234 6.52 -10.58 -4.44
C GLY A 234 7.90 -10.81 -5.07
N GLN A 235 8.58 -11.89 -4.67
CA GLN A 235 9.85 -12.27 -5.27
C GLN A 235 9.68 -12.69 -6.74
N ASP A 236 8.60 -13.43 -7.08
CA ASP A 236 8.29 -13.78 -8.46
C ASP A 236 8.14 -12.55 -9.37
N VAL A 237 7.48 -11.49 -8.88
CA VAL A 237 7.36 -10.24 -9.63
C VAL A 237 8.72 -9.58 -9.86
N LEU A 238 9.56 -9.52 -8.82
CA LEU A 238 10.92 -8.96 -8.93
C LEU A 238 11.80 -9.77 -9.89
N ASP A 239 11.70 -11.09 -9.87
CA ASP A 239 12.47 -11.99 -10.76
C ASP A 239 12.07 -11.85 -12.24
N ARG A 240 10.86 -11.34 -12.50
CA ARG A 240 10.32 -11.11 -13.85
C ARG A 240 10.26 -9.63 -14.23
N GLU A 241 11.21 -8.83 -13.73
CA GLU A 241 11.33 -7.40 -14.04
C GLU A 241 11.44 -7.11 -15.55
N ASP A 242 11.89 -8.09 -16.35
CA ASP A 242 11.95 -8.00 -17.80
C ASP A 242 10.62 -7.71 -18.46
N TYR A 243 9.54 -8.34 -17.97
CA TYR A 243 8.19 -8.06 -18.46
C TYR A 243 7.82 -6.60 -18.24
N VAL A 244 8.15 -6.06 -17.07
CA VAL A 244 7.89 -4.65 -16.75
C VAL A 244 8.75 -3.74 -17.62
N GLN A 245 10.02 -4.10 -17.86
CA GLN A 245 10.88 -3.32 -18.76
C GLN A 245 10.33 -3.26 -20.19
N ASP A 246 9.81 -4.39 -20.70
CA ASP A 246 9.17 -4.43 -22.01
C ASP A 246 7.95 -3.53 -22.10
N LEU A 247 7.13 -3.47 -21.05
CA LEU A 247 5.99 -2.52 -20.96
C LEU A 247 6.48 -1.07 -20.94
N VAL A 248 7.50 -0.78 -20.14
CA VAL A 248 8.02 0.60 -20.03
C VAL A 248 8.72 1.04 -21.32
N ASN A 249 9.24 0.13 -22.13
CA ASN A 249 9.82 0.44 -23.45
C ASN A 249 8.78 0.88 -24.49
N LEU A 250 7.49 0.61 -24.29
CA LEU A 250 6.40 1.10 -25.15
C LEU A 250 6.36 2.64 -25.19
N ASP A 251 5.82 3.20 -26.27
CA ASP A 251 5.69 4.66 -26.43
C ASP A 251 4.41 5.18 -25.77
N PHE A 252 4.45 5.40 -24.45
CA PHE A 252 3.31 5.96 -23.70
C PHE A 252 3.67 7.28 -22.99
N GLU A 253 2.67 8.12 -22.84
CA GLU A 253 2.70 9.39 -22.10
C GLU A 253 1.64 9.41 -20.98
N ARG A 254 0.78 8.38 -20.93
CA ARG A 254 -0.30 8.23 -19.96
C ARG A 254 -0.31 6.84 -19.39
N VAL A 255 -0.56 6.74 -18.09
CA VAL A 255 -0.78 5.46 -17.40
C VAL A 255 -2.09 5.53 -16.63
N ILE A 256 -2.92 4.49 -16.78
CA ILE A 256 -4.16 4.31 -16.05
C ILE A 256 -4.03 3.05 -15.19
N TYR A 257 -4.31 3.18 -13.90
CA TYR A 257 -4.43 2.05 -13.00
C TYR A 257 -5.89 1.79 -12.67
N LEU A 258 -6.34 0.55 -12.84
CA LEU A 258 -7.73 0.14 -12.58
C LEU A 258 -7.80 -0.97 -11.55
N GLY A 259 -8.77 -0.89 -10.64
CA GLY A 259 -9.01 -1.93 -9.66
C GLY A 259 -10.29 -1.72 -8.85
N ALA A 260 -10.95 -2.80 -8.46
CA ALA A 260 -12.15 -2.76 -7.64
C ALA A 260 -11.86 -3.06 -6.17
N GLY A 261 -12.71 -2.64 -5.26
CA GLY A 261 -12.58 -2.93 -3.82
C GLY A 261 -11.25 -2.43 -3.24
N GLY A 262 -10.47 -3.32 -2.63
CA GLY A 262 -9.13 -3.00 -2.11
C GLY A 262 -8.14 -2.58 -3.20
N PHE A 263 -8.33 -3.07 -4.43
CA PHE A 263 -7.51 -2.67 -5.58
C PHE A 263 -7.77 -1.23 -6.05
N TYR A 264 -8.90 -0.61 -5.67
CA TYR A 264 -9.12 0.82 -5.92
C TYR A 264 -8.11 1.67 -5.11
N GLY A 265 -7.92 1.37 -3.83
CA GLY A 265 -6.89 2.00 -3.02
C GLY A 265 -5.47 1.70 -3.50
N LEU A 266 -5.23 0.48 -4.02
CA LEU A 266 -3.97 0.13 -4.66
C LEU A 266 -3.72 0.91 -5.95
N ALA A 267 -4.75 1.07 -6.79
CA ALA A 267 -4.68 1.85 -8.03
C ALA A 267 -4.37 3.33 -7.74
N HIS A 268 -4.93 3.87 -6.64
CA HIS A 268 -4.62 5.21 -6.16
C HIS A 268 -3.14 5.36 -5.75
N GLU A 269 -2.61 4.39 -4.99
CA GLU A 269 -1.20 4.38 -4.62
C GLU A 269 -0.28 4.21 -5.84
N ALA A 270 -0.59 3.28 -6.75
CA ALA A 270 0.17 3.05 -7.96
C ALA A 270 0.24 4.30 -8.86
N GLN A 271 -0.88 5.00 -8.99
CA GLN A 271 -0.98 6.28 -9.70
C GLN A 271 -0.07 7.34 -9.06
N LEU A 272 -0.08 7.45 -7.73
CA LEU A 272 0.76 8.40 -7.02
C LEU A 272 2.25 8.10 -7.25
N LYS A 273 2.66 6.83 -7.23
CA LYS A 273 4.08 6.46 -7.41
C LYS A 273 4.62 6.90 -8.76
N ILE A 274 3.88 6.69 -9.85
CA ILE A 274 4.36 7.13 -11.17
C ILE A 274 4.32 8.66 -11.28
N LEU A 275 3.33 9.31 -10.69
CA LEU A 275 3.25 10.77 -10.66
C LEU A 275 4.47 11.39 -9.95
N GLU A 276 4.78 10.89 -8.77
CA GLU A 276 5.92 11.34 -7.95
C GLU A 276 7.26 11.10 -8.66
N LEU A 277 7.53 9.85 -9.02
CA LEU A 277 8.85 9.45 -9.53
C LEU A 277 9.16 10.05 -10.90
N THR A 278 8.14 10.32 -11.73
CA THR A 278 8.32 10.99 -13.03
C THR A 278 8.22 12.52 -12.94
N ALA A 279 7.97 13.07 -11.76
CA ALA A 279 7.69 14.51 -11.57
C ALA A 279 6.55 15.01 -12.49
N GLY A 280 5.53 14.19 -12.68
CA GLY A 280 4.38 14.51 -13.52
C GLY A 280 4.64 14.49 -15.03
N LYS A 281 5.81 14.03 -15.48
CA LYS A 281 6.11 13.92 -16.94
C LYS A 281 5.23 12.89 -17.64
N ILE A 282 4.74 11.89 -16.91
CA ILE A 282 3.72 10.95 -17.38
C ILE A 282 2.41 11.31 -16.71
N ALA A 283 1.38 11.60 -17.50
CA ALA A 283 0.05 11.84 -16.99
C ALA A 283 -0.58 10.55 -16.48
N THR A 284 -1.29 10.59 -15.36
CA THR A 284 -1.77 9.36 -14.74
C THR A 284 -3.14 9.55 -14.10
N MET A 285 -3.91 8.47 -14.02
CA MET A 285 -5.18 8.41 -13.31
C MET A 285 -5.43 7.00 -12.78
N TYR A 286 -6.40 6.90 -11.87
CA TYR A 286 -6.90 5.63 -11.35
C TYR A 286 -8.42 5.64 -11.32
N GLU A 287 -9.04 4.46 -11.40
CA GLU A 287 -10.48 4.28 -11.26
C GLU A 287 -10.83 2.81 -11.03
N SER A 288 -12.07 2.55 -10.64
CA SER A 288 -12.64 1.22 -10.67
C SER A 288 -13.03 0.81 -12.10
N PRO A 289 -13.06 -0.49 -12.46
CA PRO A 289 -13.43 -0.93 -13.80
C PRO A 289 -14.81 -0.45 -14.25
N LEU A 290 -15.79 -0.45 -13.35
CA LEU A 290 -17.13 0.05 -13.66
C LEU A 290 -17.18 1.57 -13.75
N GLY A 291 -16.57 2.28 -12.78
CA GLY A 291 -16.52 3.74 -12.75
C GLY A 291 -15.81 4.33 -13.97
N PHE A 292 -14.82 3.62 -14.49
CA PHE A 292 -14.02 4.07 -15.64
C PHE A 292 -14.87 4.33 -16.90
N ARG A 293 -15.96 3.59 -17.09
CA ARG A 293 -16.89 3.76 -18.20
C ARG A 293 -17.69 5.07 -18.14
N HIS A 294 -17.80 5.70 -16.95
CA HIS A 294 -18.65 6.87 -16.71
C HIS A 294 -17.91 8.20 -16.93
N GLY A 295 -17.07 8.26 -17.96
CA GLY A 295 -16.36 9.49 -18.36
C GLY A 295 -14.82 9.35 -18.35
N PRO A 296 -14.18 8.78 -17.30
CA PRO A 296 -12.73 8.61 -17.22
C PRO A 296 -12.10 7.89 -18.42
N LYS A 297 -12.82 6.99 -19.10
CA LYS A 297 -12.37 6.30 -20.31
C LYS A 297 -11.95 7.28 -21.44
N SER A 298 -12.45 8.51 -21.45
CA SER A 298 -12.04 9.55 -22.38
C SER A 298 -10.56 9.97 -22.24
N PHE A 299 -9.88 9.56 -21.16
CA PHE A 299 -8.45 9.78 -20.95
C PHE A 299 -7.57 8.93 -21.87
N ILE A 300 -8.09 7.83 -22.44
CA ILE A 300 -7.35 6.94 -23.34
C ILE A 300 -7.03 7.64 -24.68
N ASN A 301 -5.77 7.53 -25.10
CA ASN A 301 -5.30 7.80 -26.45
C ASN A 301 -4.30 6.71 -26.89
N ASN A 302 -3.74 6.86 -28.09
CA ASN A 302 -2.77 5.91 -28.66
C ASN A 302 -1.39 5.89 -27.97
N LYS A 303 -1.21 6.65 -26.88
CA LYS A 303 -0.04 6.66 -26.01
C LYS A 303 -0.43 6.37 -24.55
N THR A 304 -1.44 5.55 -24.35
CA THR A 304 -1.92 5.20 -23.02
C THR A 304 -1.62 3.75 -22.70
N LEU A 305 -0.92 3.52 -21.59
CA LEU A 305 -0.78 2.21 -20.96
C LEU A 305 -1.88 2.05 -19.90
N VAL A 306 -2.66 0.98 -19.99
CA VAL A 306 -3.70 0.64 -19.00
C VAL A 306 -3.27 -0.61 -18.24
N ILE A 307 -3.25 -0.52 -16.92
CA ILE A 307 -2.90 -1.61 -16.00
C ILE A 307 -4.10 -1.89 -15.11
N LEU A 308 -4.63 -3.11 -15.16
CA LEU A 308 -5.77 -3.55 -14.37
C LEU A 308 -5.33 -4.60 -13.35
N PHE A 309 -5.69 -4.37 -12.08
CA PHE A 309 -5.52 -5.31 -10.99
C PHE A 309 -6.76 -6.21 -10.92
N ALA A 310 -6.65 -7.44 -11.42
CA ALA A 310 -7.78 -8.36 -11.51
C ALA A 310 -8.07 -9.05 -10.19
N SER A 311 -9.35 -9.11 -9.85
CA SER A 311 -9.87 -9.72 -8.62
C SER A 311 -9.86 -11.26 -8.66
N ASN A 312 -9.62 -11.90 -7.50
CA ASN A 312 -9.87 -13.32 -7.30
C ASN A 312 -11.36 -13.63 -7.10
N ASP A 313 -12.15 -12.65 -6.66
CA ASP A 313 -13.59 -12.83 -6.51
C ASP A 313 -14.26 -13.04 -7.87
N ALA A 314 -14.95 -14.18 -8.03
CA ALA A 314 -15.50 -14.60 -9.30
C ALA A 314 -16.58 -13.64 -9.85
N TYR A 315 -17.31 -12.93 -8.97
CA TYR A 315 -18.31 -11.96 -9.39
C TYR A 315 -17.65 -10.67 -9.89
N THR A 316 -16.71 -10.14 -9.14
CA THR A 316 -15.96 -8.92 -9.48
C THR A 316 -15.13 -9.11 -10.74
N ARG A 317 -14.47 -10.26 -10.88
CA ARG A 317 -13.65 -10.63 -12.04
C ARG A 317 -14.39 -10.54 -13.38
N GLN A 318 -15.69 -10.80 -13.41
CA GLN A 318 -16.47 -10.66 -14.64
C GLN A 318 -16.43 -9.22 -15.17
N TYR A 319 -16.58 -8.24 -14.30
CA TYR A 319 -16.50 -6.83 -14.69
C TYR A 319 -15.08 -6.40 -15.09
N ASP A 320 -14.06 -6.99 -14.47
CA ASP A 320 -12.67 -6.78 -14.87
C ASP A 320 -12.43 -7.28 -16.29
N VAL A 321 -12.86 -8.50 -16.61
CA VAL A 321 -12.75 -9.11 -17.95
C VAL A 321 -13.56 -8.35 -18.98
N ASP A 322 -14.77 -7.92 -18.65
CA ASP A 322 -15.62 -7.13 -19.54
C ASP A 322 -14.95 -5.81 -19.93
N LEU A 323 -14.32 -5.11 -18.97
CA LEU A 323 -13.60 -3.88 -19.27
C LEU A 323 -12.32 -4.13 -20.05
N LEU A 324 -11.57 -5.20 -19.73
CA LEU A 324 -10.39 -5.59 -20.49
C LEU A 324 -10.73 -5.80 -21.97
N ASN A 325 -11.81 -6.53 -22.24
CA ASN A 325 -12.30 -6.80 -23.60
C ASN A 325 -12.76 -5.53 -24.31
N GLU A 326 -13.46 -4.64 -23.60
CA GLU A 326 -13.90 -3.36 -24.15
C GLU A 326 -12.73 -2.49 -24.57
N VAL A 327 -11.77 -2.25 -23.67
CA VAL A 327 -10.60 -1.39 -23.97
C VAL A 327 -9.70 -2.04 -25.04
N HIS A 328 -9.54 -3.37 -24.99
CA HIS A 328 -8.78 -4.10 -26.00
C HIS A 328 -9.47 -4.02 -27.37
N GLY A 329 -10.79 -4.20 -27.41
CA GLY A 329 -11.60 -4.14 -28.61
C GLY A 329 -11.69 -2.74 -29.25
N ASP A 330 -11.62 -1.68 -28.46
CA ASP A 330 -11.55 -0.29 -28.94
C ASP A 330 -10.29 -0.04 -29.79
N GLY A 331 -9.16 -0.73 -29.49
CA GLY A 331 -7.90 -0.63 -30.23
C GLY A 331 -7.24 0.74 -30.19
N ILE A 332 -7.53 1.57 -29.17
CA ILE A 332 -7.03 2.94 -29.04
C ILE A 332 -5.79 2.98 -28.15
N ALA A 333 -5.81 2.30 -26.99
CA ALA A 333 -4.70 2.29 -26.05
C ALA A 333 -3.45 1.66 -26.67
N GLU A 334 -2.25 2.17 -26.34
CA GLU A 334 -0.98 1.55 -26.71
C GLU A 334 -0.90 0.09 -26.20
N ARG A 335 -1.31 -0.11 -24.94
CA ARG A 335 -1.39 -1.45 -24.34
C ARG A 335 -2.39 -1.44 -23.19
N ILE A 336 -3.12 -2.56 -23.06
CA ILE A 336 -3.80 -2.93 -21.83
C ILE A 336 -3.22 -4.24 -21.31
N VAL A 337 -2.93 -4.29 -20.00
CA VAL A 337 -2.42 -5.47 -19.31
C VAL A 337 -3.17 -5.67 -18.00
N ALA A 338 -3.58 -6.91 -17.72
CA ALA A 338 -4.09 -7.31 -16.42
C ALA A 338 -2.98 -7.96 -15.58
N LEU A 339 -2.97 -7.68 -14.28
CA LEU A 339 -2.28 -8.50 -13.28
C LEU A 339 -3.30 -9.42 -12.65
N SER A 340 -3.02 -10.72 -12.58
CA SER A 340 -3.95 -11.69 -12.00
C SER A 340 -3.23 -12.84 -11.32
N ALA A 341 -3.91 -13.48 -10.37
CA ALA A 341 -3.39 -14.68 -9.70
C ALA A 341 -3.39 -15.90 -10.63
N ASP A 342 -4.39 -16.00 -11.50
CA ASP A 342 -4.53 -17.05 -12.50
C ASP A 342 -4.74 -16.44 -13.89
N LYS A 343 -4.52 -17.26 -14.93
CA LYS A 343 -4.82 -16.87 -16.30
C LYS A 343 -6.29 -16.50 -16.44
N LEU A 344 -6.57 -15.29 -16.89
CA LEU A 344 -7.92 -14.81 -17.14
C LEU A 344 -8.51 -15.50 -18.37
N ALA A 345 -9.63 -16.16 -18.19
CA ALA A 345 -10.41 -16.73 -19.29
C ALA A 345 -11.30 -15.65 -19.92
N GLY A 346 -11.59 -15.78 -21.22
CA GLY A 346 -12.52 -14.90 -21.92
C GLY A 346 -11.97 -13.55 -22.33
N THR A 347 -10.64 -13.36 -22.32
CA THR A 347 -9.99 -12.15 -22.82
C THR A 347 -8.74 -12.47 -23.62
N GLU A 348 -8.48 -11.65 -24.66
CA GLU A 348 -7.24 -11.63 -25.44
C GLU A 348 -6.28 -10.52 -24.98
N ALA A 349 -6.66 -9.73 -23.97
CA ALA A 349 -5.79 -8.72 -23.39
C ALA A 349 -4.53 -9.37 -22.78
N ALA A 350 -3.41 -8.65 -22.79
CA ALA A 350 -2.19 -9.13 -22.16
C ALA A 350 -2.39 -9.38 -20.65
N ASN A 351 -1.81 -10.46 -20.15
CA ASN A 351 -1.99 -10.86 -18.76
C ASN A 351 -0.65 -11.23 -18.12
N PHE A 352 -0.27 -10.51 -17.08
CA PHE A 352 0.80 -10.88 -16.17
C PHE A 352 0.21 -11.79 -15.08
N VAL A 353 0.38 -13.08 -15.23
CA VAL A 353 -0.10 -14.06 -14.26
C VAL A 353 0.96 -14.28 -13.20
N LEU A 354 0.61 -14.16 -11.92
CA LEU A 354 1.51 -14.49 -10.80
C LEU A 354 1.88 -15.98 -10.81
N ALA A 355 2.94 -16.33 -10.11
CA ALA A 355 3.27 -17.73 -9.84
C ALA A 355 2.14 -18.44 -9.05
N GLU A 356 2.19 -19.77 -8.96
CA GLU A 356 1.20 -20.59 -8.26
C GLU A 356 0.96 -20.12 -6.81
N GLY A 357 -0.29 -20.29 -6.34
CA GLY A 357 -0.73 -20.00 -4.96
C GLY A 357 -1.45 -18.68 -4.78
N GLY A 358 -1.40 -17.78 -5.77
CA GLY A 358 -2.12 -16.52 -5.69
C GLY A 358 -3.65 -16.66 -5.70
N ALA A 359 -4.16 -17.67 -6.39
CA ALA A 359 -5.61 -17.93 -6.53
C ALA A 359 -6.34 -18.20 -5.19
N GLY A 360 -5.62 -18.70 -4.20
CA GLY A 360 -6.18 -18.96 -2.85
C GLY A 360 -6.16 -17.76 -1.92
N LEU A 361 -5.57 -16.64 -2.33
CA LEU A 361 -5.46 -15.45 -1.47
C LEU A 361 -6.72 -14.57 -1.56
N PRO A 362 -7.15 -13.98 -0.44
CA PRO A 362 -8.03 -12.81 -0.49
C PRO A 362 -7.39 -11.67 -1.31
N ASP A 363 -8.18 -10.92 -2.06
CA ASP A 363 -7.70 -9.83 -2.93
C ASP A 363 -6.76 -8.83 -2.22
N VAL A 364 -7.05 -8.54 -0.95
CA VAL A 364 -6.24 -7.62 -0.15
C VAL A 364 -4.78 -8.08 0.00
N PHE A 365 -4.51 -9.38 -0.01
CA PHE A 365 -3.15 -9.93 0.00
C PHE A 365 -2.49 -9.93 -1.38
N LEU A 366 -3.25 -10.00 -2.48
CA LEU A 366 -2.70 -9.81 -3.84
C LEU A 366 -2.19 -8.38 -4.07
N THR A 367 -2.65 -7.41 -3.28
CA THR A 367 -2.14 -6.02 -3.36
C THR A 367 -0.63 -5.94 -3.11
N PHE A 368 -0.03 -6.88 -2.38
CA PHE A 368 1.41 -6.90 -2.09
C PHE A 368 2.29 -7.20 -3.32
N PRO A 369 2.12 -8.30 -4.06
CA PRO A 369 2.86 -8.49 -5.30
C PRO A 369 2.49 -7.46 -6.37
N TYR A 370 1.24 -7.00 -6.44
CA TYR A 370 0.81 -6.02 -7.42
C TYR A 370 1.44 -4.65 -7.21
N ILE A 371 1.65 -4.21 -5.96
CA ILE A 371 2.32 -2.92 -5.71
C ILE A 371 3.79 -2.96 -6.10
N ILE A 372 4.48 -4.09 -5.93
CA ILE A 372 5.87 -4.25 -6.43
C ILE A 372 5.90 -4.02 -7.95
N PHE A 373 4.97 -4.63 -8.69
CA PHE A 373 4.86 -4.42 -10.13
C PHE A 373 4.68 -2.92 -10.47
N ALA A 374 3.74 -2.25 -9.82
CA ALA A 374 3.45 -0.84 -10.07
C ALA A 374 4.62 0.09 -9.68
N GLN A 375 5.31 -0.19 -8.58
CA GLN A 375 6.50 0.54 -8.18
C GLN A 375 7.67 0.32 -9.17
N THR A 376 7.81 -0.91 -9.70
CA THR A 376 8.78 -1.22 -10.74
C THR A 376 8.48 -0.47 -12.04
N VAL A 377 7.21 -0.41 -12.48
CA VAL A 377 6.78 0.44 -13.61
C VAL A 377 7.16 1.90 -13.34
N SER A 378 6.97 2.38 -12.12
CA SER A 378 7.17 3.78 -11.75
C SER A 378 8.65 4.18 -11.78
N ILE A 379 9.55 3.38 -11.19
CA ILE A 379 11.00 3.67 -11.19
C ILE A 379 11.59 3.56 -12.59
N MET A 380 11.24 2.54 -13.36
CA MET A 380 11.71 2.38 -14.73
C MET A 380 11.20 3.52 -15.64
N SER A 381 9.96 3.96 -15.45
CA SER A 381 9.39 5.12 -16.16
C SER A 381 10.11 6.42 -15.80
N ALA A 382 10.49 6.61 -14.55
CA ALA A 382 11.28 7.77 -14.12
C ALA A 382 12.64 7.80 -14.83
N ILE A 383 13.34 6.68 -14.87
CA ILE A 383 14.62 6.53 -15.59
C ILE A 383 14.42 6.85 -17.08
N LYS A 384 13.38 6.26 -17.73
CA LYS A 384 13.04 6.53 -19.13
C LYS A 384 12.80 8.03 -19.38
N CYS A 385 12.11 8.72 -18.48
CA CYS A 385 11.84 10.15 -18.54
C CYS A 385 13.04 11.02 -18.14
N LYS A 386 14.20 10.42 -17.84
CA LYS A 386 15.40 11.12 -17.34
C LYS A 386 15.09 11.95 -16.10
N ASN A 387 14.32 11.39 -15.16
CA ASN A 387 14.12 11.93 -13.83
C ASN A 387 14.94 11.11 -12.82
N LEU A 388 15.22 11.70 -11.64
CA LEU A 388 16.00 11.06 -10.58
C LEU A 388 15.05 10.44 -9.54
N PRO A 389 14.80 9.12 -9.52
CA PRO A 389 13.81 8.52 -8.62
C PRO A 389 14.04 8.80 -7.13
N ASP A 390 15.29 8.86 -6.69
CA ASP A 390 15.61 9.08 -5.27
C ASP A 390 15.32 10.52 -4.82
N THR A 391 15.34 11.48 -5.75
CA THR A 391 15.08 12.91 -5.53
C THR A 391 14.28 13.49 -6.69
N PRO A 392 12.99 13.08 -6.86
CA PRO A 392 12.27 13.30 -8.11
C PRO A 392 11.80 14.74 -8.33
N SER A 393 11.79 15.61 -7.29
CA SER A 393 11.34 17.00 -7.40
C SER A 393 12.46 17.91 -7.91
N PRO A 394 12.48 18.29 -9.21
CA PRO A 394 13.57 19.12 -9.74
C PRO A 394 13.60 20.55 -9.17
N THR A 395 12.45 21.01 -8.68
CA THR A 395 12.28 22.37 -8.10
C THR A 395 12.48 22.40 -6.59
N GLY A 396 12.54 21.21 -5.92
CA GLY A 396 12.58 21.11 -4.46
C GLY A 396 11.29 21.58 -3.76
N THR A 397 10.21 21.81 -4.51
CA THR A 397 8.91 22.26 -3.95
C THR A 397 8.11 21.14 -3.33
N VAL A 398 8.39 19.89 -3.70
CA VAL A 398 7.79 18.69 -3.11
C VAL A 398 8.88 17.95 -2.33
N ASN A 399 8.61 17.66 -1.07
CA ASN A 399 9.58 17.11 -0.14
C ASN A 399 9.12 15.77 0.45
N ARG A 400 10.08 14.91 0.83
CA ARG A 400 9.81 13.61 1.48
C ARG A 400 8.93 13.74 2.74
N VAL A 401 9.09 14.80 3.50
CA VAL A 401 8.20 15.21 4.60
C VAL A 401 7.64 16.57 4.24
N VAL A 402 6.33 16.70 4.23
CA VAL A 402 5.64 17.94 3.88
C VAL A 402 6.08 19.06 4.83
N GLN A 403 6.35 20.23 4.28
CA GLN A 403 6.80 21.43 5.00
C GLN A 403 5.86 22.59 4.74
N GLY A 404 5.80 23.53 5.69
CA GLY A 404 5.05 24.78 5.53
C GLY A 404 3.55 24.67 5.74
N VAL A 405 3.05 23.54 6.23
CA VAL A 405 1.64 23.41 6.62
C VAL A 405 1.39 24.16 7.91
N ILE A 406 0.38 25.03 7.91
CA ILE A 406 -0.07 25.76 9.09
C ILE A 406 -1.30 25.03 9.64
N ILE A 407 -1.18 24.51 10.86
CA ILE A 407 -2.30 23.92 11.58
C ILE A 407 -2.98 25.01 12.40
N HIS A 408 -4.26 25.22 12.17
CA HIS A 408 -5.07 26.12 12.96
C HIS A 408 -5.63 25.40 14.19
N PRO A 409 -5.70 26.06 15.37
CA PRO A 409 -6.32 25.46 16.54
C PRO A 409 -7.82 25.22 16.30
N LEU A 410 -8.31 24.06 16.74
CA LEU A 410 -9.74 23.79 16.75
C LEU A 410 -10.33 24.50 17.98
N GLU A 411 -11.09 25.56 17.73
CA GLU A 411 -11.85 26.27 18.78
C GLU A 411 -13.16 25.51 19.04
N LYS A 412 -13.47 25.25 20.33
CA LYS A 412 -14.72 24.59 20.76
C LYS A 412 -15.90 25.54 20.70
#